data_683901334e6d468c049e89f1d4874e5b
#
_entry.id   683901334e6d468c049e89f1d4874e5b
#
_cell.length_a   1.000
_cell.length_b   1.000
_cell.length_c   1.000
_cell.angle_alpha   90.00
_cell.angle_beta   90.00
_cell.angle_gamma   90.00
#
_symmetry.space_group_name_H-M   'P 1'
#
loop_
_entity.id
_entity.type
_entity.pdbx_description
1 polymer ?
#
loop_
_entity_poly.entity_id
_entity_poly.type
_entity_poly.pdbx_seq_one_letter_code
_entity_poly.pdbx_strand_id
1 'polypeptide(L)' 'EEIHFKLRQKESKSISHNLVATIKGSEKPEEVVCFTAHYDSVPFSTGAYDNGTGSVALYAIADEPI' A
#
# COMPACT_ATOMS: atom_id res chain seq x y z
N GLU A 1 29.90 15.64 -30.68
CA GLU A 1 28.48 15.29 -30.56
C GLU A 1 27.82 15.97 -29.37
N GLU A 2 26.67 16.53 -29.61
CA GLU A 2 25.87 17.11 -28.55
C GLU A 2 24.59 16.29 -28.40
N ILE A 3 24.26 15.96 -27.16
CA ILE A 3 23.01 15.28 -26.84
C ILE A 3 22.12 16.26 -26.09
N HIS A 4 20.96 16.55 -26.68
CA HIS A 4 19.97 17.41 -26.04
C HIS A 4 18.87 16.54 -25.47
N PHE A 5 18.62 16.73 -24.19
CA PHE A 5 17.58 16.00 -23.47
C PHE A 5 16.64 17.00 -22.85
N LYS A 6 15.34 16.79 -23.07
CA LYS A 6 14.33 17.65 -22.50
C LYS A 6 13.30 16.81 -21.79
N LEU A 7 13.25 16.93 -20.48
CA LEU A 7 12.27 16.26 -19.64
C LEU A 7 11.23 17.26 -19.19
N ARG A 8 9.97 16.96 -19.47
CA ARG A 8 8.85 17.74 -18.95
C ARG A 8 8.11 16.92 -17.93
N GLN A 9 8.06 17.43 -16.72
CA GLN A 9 7.30 16.84 -15.63
C GLN A 9 6.23 17.81 -15.19
N LYS A 10 5.03 17.28 -14.99
CA LYS A 10 3.94 18.05 -14.46
C LYS A 10 3.75 17.68 -13.00
N GLU A 11 3.93 18.66 -12.12
CA GLU A 11 3.65 18.48 -10.71
C GLU A 11 2.20 18.87 -10.45
N SER A 12 1.52 18.05 -9.68
CA SER A 12 0.17 18.35 -9.23
C SER A 12 0.03 17.93 -7.78
N LYS A 13 -0.83 18.65 -7.07
CA LYS A 13 -1.17 18.28 -5.70
C LYS A 13 -2.24 17.20 -5.74
N SER A 14 -2.02 16.15 -5.00
CA SER A 14 -2.98 15.07 -4.85
C SER A 14 -3.09 14.68 -3.39
N ILE A 15 -4.18 14.00 -3.07
CA ILE A 15 -4.43 13.51 -1.72
C ILE A 15 -4.27 12.01 -1.74
N SER A 16 -3.48 11.52 -0.81
CA SER A 16 -3.27 10.09 -0.62
C SER A 16 -3.77 9.69 0.75
N HIS A 17 -4.19 8.45 0.88
CA HIS A 17 -4.73 7.94 2.13
C HIS A 17 -4.02 6.65 2.53
N ASN A 18 -3.86 6.49 3.83
CA ASN A 18 -3.49 5.22 4.43
C ASN A 18 -4.73 4.62 5.07
N LEU A 19 -4.93 3.34 4.86
CA LEU A 19 -6.00 2.60 5.52
C LEU A 19 -5.41 1.84 6.69
N VAL A 20 -5.96 2.04 7.88
CA VAL A 20 -5.48 1.40 9.09
C VAL A 20 -6.64 0.67 9.74
N ALA A 21 -6.45 -0.61 10.00
CA ALA A 21 -7.40 -1.41 10.75
C ALA A 21 -6.70 -1.97 11.99
N THR A 22 -7.36 -1.88 13.12
CA THR A 22 -6.82 -2.36 14.39
C THR A 22 -7.71 -3.46 14.94
N ILE A 23 -7.11 -4.59 15.25
CA ILE A 23 -7.78 -5.70 15.91
C ILE A 23 -7.14 -5.87 17.28
N LYS A 24 -7.91 -5.65 18.33
CA LYS A 24 -7.41 -5.73 19.68
C LYS A 24 -7.25 -7.17 20.10
N GLY A 25 -6.04 -7.50 20.61
CA GLY A 25 -5.77 -8.82 21.14
C GLY A 25 -6.50 -9.08 22.45
N SER A 26 -6.78 -10.34 22.73
CA SER A 26 -7.50 -10.73 23.93
C SER A 26 -6.59 -11.09 25.10
N GLU A 27 -5.40 -11.60 24.82
CA GLU A 27 -4.47 -12.06 25.88
C GLU A 27 -3.42 -11.01 26.23
N LYS A 28 -2.76 -10.44 25.20
CA LYS A 28 -1.69 -9.47 25.39
C LYS A 28 -1.96 -8.23 24.55
N PRO A 29 -2.96 -7.42 24.90
CA PRO A 29 -3.34 -6.27 24.10
C PRO A 29 -2.27 -5.18 24.03
N GLU A 30 -1.28 -5.22 24.92
CA GLU A 30 -0.15 -4.29 24.89
C GLU A 30 0.91 -4.65 23.87
N GLU A 31 0.89 -5.86 23.34
CA GLU A 31 1.80 -6.27 22.28
C GLU A 31 1.16 -6.00 20.92
N VAL A 32 1.94 -5.44 20.02
CA VAL A 32 1.46 -5.05 18.69
C VAL A 32 2.24 -5.78 17.61
N VAL A 33 1.53 -6.47 16.72
CA VAL A 33 2.09 -7.01 15.49
C VAL A 33 1.52 -6.22 14.34
N CYS A 34 2.39 -5.69 13.49
CA CYS A 34 1.97 -4.83 12.40
C CYS A 34 2.25 -5.49 11.05
N PHE A 35 1.22 -5.57 10.22
CA PHE A 35 1.34 -6.03 8.84
C PHE A 35 1.04 -4.85 7.92
N THR A 36 1.88 -4.64 6.92
CA THR A 36 1.70 -3.54 5.99
C THR A 36 1.74 -4.03 4.55
N ALA A 37 1.05 -3.31 3.68
CA ALA A 37 1.13 -3.53 2.25
C ALA A 37 0.79 -2.21 1.55
N HIS A 38 1.54 -1.89 0.49
CA HIS A 38 1.19 -0.73 -0.31
C HIS A 38 0.06 -1.08 -1.29
N TYR A 39 -0.76 -0.11 -1.64
CA TYR A 39 -1.84 -0.34 -2.60
C TYR A 39 -1.79 0.59 -3.81
N ASP A 40 -0.72 1.37 -3.92
CA ASP A 40 -0.44 2.12 -5.13
C ASP A 40 0.24 1.22 -6.16
N SER A 41 0.30 1.69 -7.38
CA SER A 41 0.96 0.98 -8.46
C SER A 41 1.76 1.97 -9.30
N VAL A 42 2.66 1.42 -10.11
CA VAL A 42 3.40 2.25 -11.06
C VAL A 42 2.46 2.75 -12.16
N PRO A 43 2.79 3.87 -12.82
CA PRO A 43 1.95 4.39 -13.91
C PRO A 43 1.69 3.33 -14.97
N PHE A 44 0.45 3.37 -15.48
CA PHE A 44 -0.02 2.46 -16.54
C PHE A 44 -0.11 0.99 -16.14
N SER A 45 -0.07 0.70 -14.85
CA SER A 45 -0.26 -0.65 -14.33
C SER A 45 -1.54 -0.71 -13.51
N THR A 46 -2.22 -1.84 -13.56
CA THR A 46 -3.39 -2.08 -12.73
C THR A 46 -3.01 -2.45 -11.29
N GLY A 47 -1.76 -2.90 -11.07
CA GLY A 47 -1.27 -3.27 -9.76
C GLY A 47 -1.86 -4.57 -9.21
N ALA A 48 -2.39 -5.42 -10.07
CA ALA A 48 -3.05 -6.65 -9.60
C ALA A 48 -2.11 -7.58 -8.82
N TYR A 49 -0.86 -7.68 -9.26
CA TYR A 49 0.15 -8.45 -8.56
C TYR A 49 0.95 -7.59 -7.59
N ASP A 50 1.46 -6.49 -8.07
CA ASP A 50 2.29 -5.57 -7.29
C ASP A 50 1.49 -4.28 -7.00
N ASN A 51 0.75 -4.16 -5.94
CA ASN A 51 0.74 -5.10 -4.83
C ASN A 51 -0.70 -5.50 -4.44
N GLY A 52 -1.54 -5.79 -5.40
CA GLY A 52 -2.89 -6.27 -5.12
C GLY A 52 -2.88 -7.55 -4.28
N THR A 53 -1.88 -8.42 -4.49
CA THR A 53 -1.71 -9.64 -3.71
C THR A 53 -1.47 -9.33 -2.24
N GLY A 54 -0.62 -8.35 -1.92
CA GLY A 54 -0.35 -7.95 -0.55
C GLY A 54 -1.58 -7.34 0.12
N SER A 55 -2.31 -6.50 -0.58
CA SER A 55 -3.52 -5.87 -0.06
C SER A 55 -4.61 -6.91 0.25
N VAL A 56 -4.80 -7.88 -0.64
CA VAL A 56 -5.77 -8.96 -0.42
C VAL A 56 -5.31 -9.86 0.75
N ALA A 57 -4.01 -10.10 0.86
CA ALA A 57 -3.49 -10.89 1.99
C ALA A 57 -3.77 -10.22 3.33
N LEU A 58 -3.62 -8.89 3.42
CA LEU A 58 -3.97 -8.14 4.63
C LEU A 58 -5.46 -8.28 4.95
N TYR A 59 -6.31 -8.18 3.94
CA TYR A 59 -7.74 -8.35 4.13
C TYR A 59 -8.06 -9.74 4.69
N ALA A 60 -7.44 -10.77 4.13
CA ALA A 60 -7.65 -12.15 4.57
C ALA A 60 -7.20 -12.34 6.02
N ILE A 61 -6.08 -11.75 6.42
CA ILE A 61 -5.59 -11.82 7.80
C ILE A 61 -6.58 -11.13 8.74
N ALA A 62 -7.09 -9.97 8.36
CA ALA A 62 -8.03 -9.21 9.18
C ALA A 62 -9.38 -9.93 9.33
N ASP A 63 -9.77 -10.73 8.34
CA ASP A 63 -11.05 -11.43 8.33
C ASP A 63 -11.03 -12.74 9.11
N GLU A 64 -9.85 -13.18 9.58
CA GLU A 64 -9.76 -14.42 10.37
C GLU A 64 -10.46 -14.24 11.72
N PRO A 65 -11.25 -15.24 12.15
CA PRO A 65 -11.85 -15.18 13.49
C PRO A 65 -10.77 -15.32 14.57
N ILE A 66 -10.96 -14.56 15.62
CA ILE A 66 -10.06 -14.57 16.79
C ILE A 66 -10.63 -15.49 17.86
#